data_b756c69ddf6857dde62f9211c654c6a3
#
_entry.id   b756c69ddf6857dde62f9211c654c6a3
#
_cell.length_a   1.000
_cell.length_b   1.000
_cell.length_c   1.000
_cell.angle_alpha   90.00
_cell.angle_beta   90.00
_cell.angle_gamma   90.00
#
_symmetry.space_group_name_H-M   'P 1'
#
loop_
_entity.id
_entity.type
_entity.pdbx_description
1 polymer ?
#
loop_
_entity_poly.entity_id
_entity_poly.type
_entity_poly.pdbx_seq_one_letter_code
_entity_poly.pdbx_strand_id
1 'polypeptide(L)'
;MCKATYIIPFGNNYKHIFHTFALIYKLTKMTMKRFLVTLFLVAGCTLCTYAQNGYIVSTTSQPSGSSVETPEKQFINDHFKFHSLCDWTPGMKFMVIPERKDMIISTFKSAETNKDVDSGELKYKIMEYLGSEITDRGYIHFNFDCEGKLYYQEVKNVTLEQYCSKPKAGIPTLAFLGDIDIAKDLLEGSTLYMRTDKVRIDDPNSVSGFKEVPIGMNTKVTVTAIGVGSRSFPVKIVFTDSKGNTYYQPVAISKTNCGMIDNDFIMENKNKYFPNSFSFSDANAKKSENLMSQYGNKPVYLKAETELDNDGTSIKLPRYSQFTIKDIISANGTPYVTLVLAAADGKTYKAKTTFTHTSVVSSLLENEAFFTDIFGIGNLRAKYPNITDEVWGTISRGEVRKGMNTDECRLSLGDPIRISVVPGGNETWFYNRKTLDFTNKKLERII
;
A
#
# COMPACT_ATOMS: atom_id res chain seq x y z
N MET A 1 42.60 85.71 3.70
CA MET A 1 42.38 86.70 2.59
C MET A 1 42.27 85.97 1.27
N CYS A 2 41.31 86.34 0.48
CA CYS A 2 41.00 86.00 -0.92
C CYS A 2 40.25 84.67 -1.19
N LYS A 3 38.97 84.89 -1.38
CA LYS A 3 38.03 84.04 -2.10
C LYS A 3 38.36 84.05 -3.58
N ALA A 4 38.32 82.88 -4.23
CA ALA A 4 38.20 82.80 -5.67
C ALA A 4 37.02 81.89 -5.99
N THR A 5 35.94 82.49 -6.52
CA THR A 5 34.73 81.88 -7.00
C THR A 5 34.96 81.38 -8.44
N TYR A 6 34.87 80.13 -8.74
CA TYR A 6 34.83 79.63 -10.12
C TYR A 6 33.38 79.29 -10.50
N ILE A 7 32.90 79.99 -11.49
CA ILE A 7 31.63 79.76 -12.19
C ILE A 7 31.94 78.84 -13.36
N ILE A 8 31.32 77.67 -13.37
CA ILE A 8 31.34 76.67 -14.48
C ILE A 8 30.03 76.85 -15.26
N PRO A 9 30.04 77.05 -16.57
CA PRO A 9 28.83 77.19 -17.37
C PRO A 9 28.19 75.81 -17.62
N PHE A 10 26.92 75.76 -17.33
CA PHE A 10 26.08 74.59 -17.63
C PHE A 10 25.82 74.54 -19.15
N GLY A 11 26.46 73.57 -19.82
CA GLY A 11 26.22 73.27 -21.23
C GLY A 11 25.08 72.26 -21.41
N ASN A 12 24.38 72.38 -22.51
CA ASN A 12 23.13 71.79 -22.99
C ASN A 12 23.07 70.23 -23.14
N ASN A 13 23.66 69.44 -22.25
CA ASN A 13 23.73 67.97 -22.42
C ASN A 13 22.68 67.20 -21.70
N TYR A 14 21.74 67.80 -20.97
CA TYR A 14 20.72 67.06 -20.19
C TYR A 14 19.58 66.52 -21.04
N LYS A 15 19.26 67.03 -22.20
CA LYS A 15 18.18 66.54 -23.05
C LYS A 15 18.48 65.17 -23.68
N HIS A 16 19.72 64.87 -23.98
CA HIS A 16 20.12 63.55 -24.53
C HIS A 16 20.11 62.42 -23.49
N ILE A 17 20.48 62.75 -22.25
CA ILE A 17 20.51 61.78 -21.17
C ILE A 17 19.07 61.33 -20.80
N PHE A 18 18.11 62.21 -20.71
CA PHE A 18 16.73 61.92 -20.46
C PHE A 18 16.04 61.05 -21.56
N HIS A 19 16.39 61.34 -22.84
CA HIS A 19 15.87 60.49 -23.93
C HIS A 19 16.44 59.08 -23.92
N THR A 20 17.70 58.91 -23.57
CA THR A 20 18.36 57.63 -23.49
C THR A 20 17.81 56.79 -22.32
N PHE A 21 17.59 57.41 -21.13
CA PHE A 21 16.98 56.76 -19.99
C PHE A 21 15.50 56.36 -20.25
N ALA A 22 14.73 57.18 -20.93
CA ALA A 22 13.35 56.89 -21.30
C ALA A 22 13.27 55.74 -22.32
N LEU A 23 14.23 55.67 -23.26
CA LEU A 23 14.31 54.58 -24.23
C LEU A 23 14.71 53.24 -23.58
N ILE A 24 15.69 53.26 -22.65
CA ILE A 24 16.13 52.09 -21.89
C ILE A 24 15.00 51.59 -20.98
N TYR A 25 14.27 52.48 -20.31
CA TYR A 25 13.12 52.12 -19.46
C TYR A 25 11.96 51.49 -20.27
N LYS A 26 11.73 51.99 -21.49
CA LYS A 26 10.70 51.46 -22.40
C LYS A 26 11.09 50.07 -22.96
N LEU A 27 12.37 49.86 -23.26
CA LEU A 27 12.92 48.58 -23.74
C LEU A 27 12.93 47.54 -22.63
N THR A 28 13.33 47.89 -21.39
CA THR A 28 13.31 46.95 -20.25
C THR A 28 11.89 46.55 -19.84
N LYS A 29 10.93 47.49 -19.91
CA LYS A 29 9.52 47.21 -19.65
C LYS A 29 8.87 46.31 -20.72
N MET A 30 9.31 46.42 -21.98
CA MET A 30 8.84 45.57 -23.09
C MET A 30 9.46 44.16 -23.04
N THR A 31 10.73 44.03 -22.67
CA THR A 31 11.39 42.76 -22.48
C THR A 31 10.88 42.03 -21.25
N MET A 32 10.64 42.73 -20.14
CA MET A 32 10.03 42.13 -18.94
C MET A 32 8.60 41.66 -19.18
N LYS A 33 7.77 42.39 -19.94
CA LYS A 33 6.42 41.88 -20.31
C LYS A 33 6.48 40.65 -21.22
N ARG A 34 7.41 40.61 -22.18
CA ARG A 34 7.60 39.41 -23.02
C ARG A 34 8.14 38.24 -22.24
N PHE A 35 9.04 38.49 -21.27
CA PHE A 35 9.57 37.45 -20.40
C PHE A 35 8.51 36.87 -19.45
N LEU A 36 7.62 37.71 -18.89
CA LEU A 36 6.50 37.29 -18.07
C LEU A 36 5.47 36.49 -18.87
N VAL A 37 5.13 36.91 -20.11
CA VAL A 37 4.21 36.19 -20.97
C VAL A 37 4.80 34.83 -21.41
N THR A 38 6.10 34.75 -21.70
CA THR A 38 6.77 33.48 -22.02
C THR A 38 6.86 32.58 -20.80
N LEU A 39 7.11 33.12 -19.60
CA LEU A 39 7.14 32.37 -18.35
C LEU A 39 5.75 31.79 -18.01
N PHE A 40 4.67 32.56 -18.23
CA PHE A 40 3.29 32.06 -18.04
C PHE A 40 2.89 31.03 -19.09
N LEU A 41 3.35 31.15 -20.35
CA LEU A 41 3.11 30.16 -21.38
C LEU A 41 3.86 28.84 -21.11
N VAL A 42 5.11 28.90 -20.62
CA VAL A 42 5.89 27.71 -20.25
C VAL A 42 5.33 27.08 -18.98
N ALA A 43 4.92 27.87 -17.99
CA ALA A 43 4.27 27.34 -16.78
C ALA A 43 2.88 26.72 -17.07
N GLY A 44 2.12 27.31 -18.01
CA GLY A 44 0.82 26.75 -18.44
C GLY A 44 0.96 25.44 -19.20
N CYS A 45 1.99 25.26 -20.03
CA CYS A 45 2.24 23.99 -20.72
C CYS A 45 2.74 22.88 -19.79
N THR A 46 3.48 23.20 -18.71
CA THR A 46 3.94 22.19 -17.76
C THR A 46 2.81 21.68 -16.85
N LEU A 47 1.78 22.50 -16.58
CA LEU A 47 0.62 22.05 -15.78
C LEU A 47 -0.33 21.12 -16.57
N CYS A 48 -0.41 21.24 -17.89
CA CYS A 48 -1.23 20.35 -18.71
C CYS A 48 -0.61 18.96 -18.92
N THR A 49 0.72 18.80 -18.79
CA THR A 49 1.36 17.48 -18.95
C THR A 49 1.28 16.60 -17.71
N TYR A 50 1.03 17.18 -16.53
CA TYR A 50 0.87 16.40 -15.28
C TYR A 50 -0.50 15.72 -15.15
N ALA A 51 -1.52 16.22 -15.84
CA ALA A 51 -2.89 15.66 -15.72
C ALA A 51 -3.11 14.38 -16.53
N GLN A 52 -2.27 14.10 -17.54
CA GLN A 52 -2.43 12.89 -18.39
C GLN A 52 -1.58 11.70 -17.96
N ASN A 53 -0.56 11.88 -17.12
CA ASN A 53 0.36 10.81 -16.74
C ASN A 53 -0.03 10.07 -15.45
N GLY A 54 -1.12 10.44 -14.78
CA GLY A 54 -1.54 9.82 -13.52
C GLY A 54 -1.99 8.35 -13.65
N TYR A 55 -2.23 7.88 -14.87
CA TYR A 55 -2.61 6.50 -15.14
C TYR A 55 -1.46 5.61 -15.66
N ILE A 56 -0.33 6.21 -16.00
CA ILE A 56 0.85 5.45 -16.45
C ILE A 56 1.83 5.37 -15.28
N VAL A 57 1.81 4.25 -14.57
CA VAL A 57 2.76 3.95 -13.51
C VAL A 57 3.91 3.15 -14.11
N SER A 58 5.09 3.77 -14.25
CA SER A 58 6.30 3.08 -14.65
C SER A 58 6.97 2.44 -13.43
N THR A 59 7.39 1.18 -13.55
CA THR A 59 8.17 0.49 -12.51
C THR A 59 9.56 1.10 -12.28
N THR A 60 9.98 2.00 -13.18
CA THR A 60 11.26 2.74 -13.07
C THR A 60 11.12 4.12 -12.45
N SER A 61 9.92 4.66 -12.35
CA SER A 61 9.66 5.92 -11.63
C SER A 61 9.26 5.59 -10.19
N GLN A 62 10.23 5.47 -9.32
CA GLN A 62 9.95 5.66 -7.89
C GLN A 62 9.46 7.11 -7.72
N PRO A 63 8.29 7.32 -7.11
CA PRO A 63 7.94 8.66 -6.67
C PRO A 63 9.03 9.08 -5.68
N SER A 64 9.64 10.24 -5.92
CA SER A 64 10.53 10.92 -4.97
C SER A 64 9.72 11.57 -3.82
N GLY A 65 8.84 10.79 -3.24
CA GLY A 65 8.22 11.02 -1.95
C GLY A 65 8.78 9.93 -1.05
N SER A 66 9.30 10.27 0.11
CA SER A 66 9.72 9.32 1.13
C SER A 66 8.67 8.22 1.22
N SER A 67 8.96 7.05 0.65
CA SER A 67 8.13 5.87 0.86
C SER A 67 8.17 5.62 2.36
N VAL A 68 7.08 5.90 3.05
CA VAL A 68 6.95 5.55 4.46
C VAL A 68 7.22 4.05 4.51
N GLU A 69 8.35 3.69 5.09
CA GLU A 69 8.79 2.31 5.20
C GLU A 69 7.71 1.54 5.97
N THR A 70 7.35 0.35 5.49
CA THR A 70 6.31 -0.42 6.19
C THR A 70 6.82 -0.82 7.57
N PRO A 71 5.94 -0.96 8.59
CA PRO A 71 6.35 -1.39 9.93
C PRO A 71 7.17 -2.69 9.92
N GLU A 72 6.87 -3.61 9.01
CA GLU A 72 7.59 -4.87 8.85
C GLU A 72 9.00 -4.68 8.29
N LYS A 73 9.20 -3.73 7.37
CA LYS A 73 10.53 -3.37 6.87
C LYS A 73 11.33 -2.63 7.91
N GLN A 74 10.72 -1.68 8.61
CA GLN A 74 11.34 -0.97 9.70
C GLN A 74 11.78 -1.94 10.80
N PHE A 75 10.94 -2.91 11.18
CA PHE A 75 11.27 -3.97 12.13
C PHE A 75 12.54 -4.74 11.71
N ILE A 76 12.66 -5.10 10.42
CA ILE A 76 13.86 -5.77 9.90
C ILE A 76 15.10 -4.88 10.05
N ASN A 77 14.99 -3.61 9.63
CA ASN A 77 16.12 -2.67 9.66
C ASN A 77 16.58 -2.31 11.06
N ASP A 78 15.64 -2.23 12.00
CA ASP A 78 15.94 -1.87 13.40
C ASP A 78 16.60 -3.01 14.18
N HIS A 79 16.27 -4.26 13.87
CA HIS A 79 16.65 -5.41 14.70
C HIS A 79 17.62 -6.40 14.05
N PHE A 80 17.67 -6.51 12.72
CA PHE A 80 18.47 -7.50 12.01
C PHE A 80 19.56 -6.85 11.19
N LYS A 81 20.81 -7.04 11.63
CA LYS A 81 21.98 -6.53 10.93
C LYS A 81 22.53 -7.56 9.95
N PHE A 82 22.90 -7.11 8.77
CA PHE A 82 23.66 -7.94 7.84
C PHE A 82 25.13 -7.97 8.25
N HIS A 83 25.68 -9.17 8.42
CA HIS A 83 27.11 -9.42 8.59
C HIS A 83 27.61 -10.20 7.39
N SER A 84 28.46 -9.58 6.56
CA SER A 84 29.18 -10.28 5.52
C SER A 84 30.11 -11.35 6.14
N LEU A 85 30.38 -12.43 5.44
CA LEU A 85 31.29 -13.48 5.94
C LEU A 85 32.62 -12.93 6.44
N CYS A 86 33.16 -11.90 5.77
CA CYS A 86 34.41 -11.27 6.20
C CYS A 86 34.27 -10.38 7.45
N ASP A 87 33.05 -10.04 7.85
CA ASP A 87 32.74 -9.27 9.04
C ASP A 87 32.32 -10.15 10.23
N TRP A 88 32.32 -11.47 10.03
CA TRP A 88 31.99 -12.38 11.13
C TRP A 88 33.08 -12.29 12.23
N THR A 89 32.62 -12.22 13.46
CA THR A 89 33.49 -12.16 14.64
C THR A 89 33.57 -13.52 15.33
N PRO A 90 34.73 -13.88 15.92
CA PRO A 90 34.83 -15.07 16.74
C PRO A 90 33.76 -15.13 17.84
N GLY A 91 33.18 -16.32 18.04
CA GLY A 91 32.07 -16.54 18.97
C GLY A 91 30.68 -16.52 18.29
N MET A 92 30.57 -16.08 17.05
CA MET A 92 29.30 -16.21 16.30
C MET A 92 28.93 -17.69 16.13
N LYS A 93 27.66 -18.03 16.40
CA LYS A 93 27.16 -19.40 16.39
C LYS A 93 26.21 -19.65 15.24
N PHE A 94 26.38 -20.78 14.60
CA PHE A 94 25.62 -21.21 13.44
C PHE A 94 25.16 -22.66 13.64
N MET A 95 23.95 -23.00 13.16
CA MET A 95 23.52 -24.39 13.10
C MET A 95 23.69 -24.92 11.68
N VAL A 96 24.23 -26.13 11.57
CA VAL A 96 24.27 -26.85 10.29
C VAL A 96 22.86 -27.33 9.94
N ILE A 97 22.25 -26.73 8.92
CA ILE A 97 20.91 -27.07 8.48
C ILE A 97 20.91 -28.25 7.50
N PRO A 98 19.90 -29.14 7.61
CA PRO A 98 19.79 -30.27 6.69
C PRO A 98 19.60 -29.77 5.27
N GLU A 99 20.30 -30.39 4.39
CA GLU A 99 20.06 -30.29 2.97
C GLU A 99 18.98 -31.27 2.54
N ARG A 100 18.49 -31.14 1.31
CA ARG A 100 17.64 -32.18 0.73
C ARG A 100 18.38 -33.50 0.78
N LYS A 101 17.65 -34.57 1.07
CA LYS A 101 18.22 -35.93 1.20
C LYS A 101 19.02 -36.41 -0.02
N ASP A 102 18.81 -35.75 -1.17
CA ASP A 102 19.43 -36.09 -2.46
C ASP A 102 20.65 -35.19 -2.80
N MET A 103 21.02 -34.22 -1.97
CA MET A 103 22.15 -33.34 -2.17
C MET A 103 23.18 -33.47 -1.05
N ILE A 104 24.28 -34.10 -1.29
CA ILE A 104 25.43 -34.12 -0.38
C ILE A 104 26.33 -32.94 -0.75
N ILE A 105 26.44 -31.97 0.12
CA ILE A 105 27.41 -30.86 -0.02
C ILE A 105 28.42 -30.99 1.09
N SER A 106 29.67 -31.24 0.74
CA SER A 106 30.79 -31.14 1.69
C SER A 106 31.22 -29.69 1.78
N THR A 107 30.76 -28.99 2.83
CA THR A 107 31.09 -27.57 3.07
C THR A 107 32.36 -27.45 3.88
N PHE A 108 32.63 -28.42 4.74
CA PHE A 108 33.70 -28.38 5.74
C PHE A 108 34.71 -29.50 5.55
N LYS A 109 35.93 -29.25 6.00
CA LYS A 109 36.98 -30.24 6.21
C LYS A 109 37.27 -30.35 7.70
N SER A 110 37.60 -31.56 8.14
CA SER A 110 38.12 -31.77 9.49
C SER A 110 39.58 -31.28 9.53
N ALA A 111 39.90 -30.46 10.57
CA ALA A 111 41.28 -30.00 10.77
C ALA A 111 42.25 -31.16 11.14
N GLU A 112 41.73 -32.23 11.74
CA GLU A 112 42.52 -33.38 12.17
C GLU A 112 42.92 -34.25 10.95
N THR A 113 41.99 -34.49 10.02
CA THR A 113 42.20 -35.43 8.90
C THR A 113 42.48 -34.75 7.56
N ASN A 114 42.17 -33.43 7.45
CA ASN A 114 42.16 -32.64 6.22
C ASN A 114 41.21 -33.20 5.14
N LYS A 115 40.25 -34.05 5.52
CA LYS A 115 39.26 -34.64 4.62
C LYS A 115 37.94 -33.86 4.67
N ASP A 116 37.25 -33.90 3.55
CA ASP A 116 35.87 -33.39 3.47
C ASP A 116 34.98 -34.16 4.45
N VAL A 117 34.11 -33.44 5.13
CA VAL A 117 33.10 -33.95 6.08
C VAL A 117 31.74 -33.83 5.45
N ASP A 118 30.99 -34.90 5.47
CA ASP A 118 29.59 -34.91 5.00
C ASP A 118 28.76 -33.97 5.91
N SER A 119 28.00 -33.09 5.28
CA SER A 119 27.06 -32.21 6.00
C SER A 119 26.01 -32.99 6.81
N GLY A 120 25.74 -34.24 6.44
CA GLY A 120 24.90 -35.15 7.22
C GLY A 120 25.47 -35.50 8.61
N GLU A 121 26.81 -35.62 8.74
CA GLU A 121 27.47 -35.88 10.02
C GLU A 121 27.38 -34.68 10.95
N LEU A 122 27.32 -33.46 10.41
CA LEU A 122 27.23 -32.21 11.15
C LEU A 122 25.80 -31.70 11.30
N LYS A 123 24.83 -32.43 10.80
CA LYS A 123 23.42 -32.04 10.79
C LYS A 123 22.90 -31.67 12.18
N TYR A 124 22.31 -30.48 12.28
CA TYR A 124 21.78 -29.89 13.51
C TYR A 124 22.83 -29.60 14.61
N LYS A 125 24.13 -29.76 14.32
CA LYS A 125 25.18 -29.36 15.23
C LYS A 125 25.40 -27.86 15.16
N ILE A 126 25.87 -27.32 16.30
CA ILE A 126 26.23 -25.89 16.42
C ILE A 126 27.72 -25.73 16.12
N MET A 127 28.03 -24.85 15.19
CA MET A 127 29.37 -24.47 14.79
C MET A 127 29.65 -23.07 15.36
N GLU A 128 30.68 -22.94 16.17
CA GLU A 128 31.16 -21.65 16.66
C GLU A 128 32.30 -21.15 15.78
N TYR A 129 32.14 -19.96 15.21
CA TYR A 129 33.17 -19.36 14.34
C TYR A 129 34.36 -18.87 15.19
N LEU A 130 35.56 -19.28 14.80
CA LEU A 130 36.80 -18.96 15.49
C LEU A 130 37.63 -17.86 14.80
N GLY A 131 37.33 -17.56 13.55
CA GLY A 131 38.08 -16.59 12.74
C GLY A 131 38.54 -17.16 11.40
N SER A 132 39.25 -16.35 10.62
CA SER A 132 39.86 -16.76 9.36
C SER A 132 41.37 -16.67 9.41
N GLU A 133 42.06 -17.55 8.69
CA GLU A 133 43.49 -17.53 8.52
C GLU A 133 43.90 -17.76 7.08
N ILE A 134 45.11 -17.34 6.74
CA ILE A 134 45.73 -17.62 5.45
C ILE A 134 46.81 -18.69 5.64
N THR A 135 46.68 -19.82 4.98
CA THR A 135 47.64 -20.92 5.08
C THR A 135 48.93 -20.61 4.31
N ASP A 136 50.01 -21.37 4.59
CA ASP A 136 51.28 -21.26 3.86
C ASP A 136 51.13 -21.42 2.34
N ARG A 137 50.08 -22.08 1.87
CA ARG A 137 49.72 -22.24 0.46
C ARG A 137 48.91 -21.08 -0.11
N GLY A 138 48.63 -20.05 0.69
CA GLY A 138 47.80 -18.93 0.29
C GLY A 138 46.29 -19.23 0.22
N TYR A 139 45.83 -20.33 0.80
CA TYR A 139 44.40 -20.64 0.89
C TYR A 139 43.79 -19.95 2.10
N ILE A 140 42.55 -19.56 2.02
CA ILE A 140 41.80 -18.95 3.16
C ILE A 140 41.04 -20.07 3.85
N HIS A 141 41.24 -20.22 5.14
CA HIS A 141 40.42 -21.05 6.02
C HIS A 141 39.53 -20.20 6.87
N PHE A 142 38.22 -20.49 6.91
CA PHE A 142 37.28 -20.00 7.88
C PHE A 142 37.09 -21.12 8.90
N ASN A 143 37.58 -20.91 10.13
CA ASN A 143 37.72 -21.94 11.15
C ASN A 143 36.52 -21.96 12.10
N PHE A 144 36.13 -23.16 12.52
CA PHE A 144 35.00 -23.40 13.42
C PHE A 144 35.33 -24.46 14.46
N ASP A 145 34.77 -24.29 15.65
CA ASP A 145 34.64 -25.35 16.66
C ASP A 145 33.25 -25.99 16.58
N CYS A 146 33.19 -27.28 16.69
CA CYS A 146 31.98 -28.05 16.86
C CYS A 146 32.19 -29.17 17.88
N GLU A 147 31.68 -28.99 19.09
CA GLU A 147 31.81 -29.96 20.18
C GLU A 147 33.26 -30.29 20.49
N GLY A 148 34.18 -29.31 20.47
CA GLY A 148 35.61 -29.46 20.73
C GLY A 148 36.42 -30.04 19.57
N LYS A 149 35.82 -30.20 18.37
CA LYS A 149 36.51 -30.59 17.15
C LYS A 149 36.60 -29.43 16.21
N LEU A 150 37.75 -29.28 15.57
CA LEU A 150 38.01 -28.18 14.66
C LEU A 150 37.63 -28.56 13.22
N TYR A 151 36.94 -27.66 12.56
CA TYR A 151 36.54 -27.75 11.17
C TYR A 151 36.89 -26.45 10.44
N TYR A 152 37.09 -26.51 9.14
CA TYR A 152 37.29 -25.30 8.35
C TYR A 152 36.60 -25.39 6.99
N GLN A 153 36.19 -24.24 6.48
CA GLN A 153 35.86 -24.08 5.08
C GLN A 153 37.07 -23.50 4.34
N GLU A 154 37.47 -24.12 3.25
CA GLU A 154 38.65 -23.75 2.47
C GLU A 154 38.24 -22.98 1.20
N VAL A 155 38.82 -21.79 1.02
CA VAL A 155 38.71 -21.01 -0.22
C VAL A 155 40.05 -20.92 -0.90
N LYS A 156 40.13 -21.32 -2.18
CA LYS A 156 41.35 -21.37 -2.97
C LYS A 156 41.38 -20.35 -4.10
N ASN A 157 42.58 -20.07 -4.62
CA ASN A 157 42.82 -19.28 -5.82
C ASN A 157 42.27 -17.81 -5.75
N VAL A 158 42.18 -17.26 -4.56
CA VAL A 158 41.75 -15.87 -4.31
C VAL A 158 42.41 -15.38 -3.01
N THR A 159 42.79 -14.11 -2.95
CA THR A 159 43.23 -13.50 -1.70
C THR A 159 42.07 -13.17 -0.79
N LEU A 160 42.29 -13.04 0.53
CA LEU A 160 41.25 -12.63 1.47
C LEU A 160 40.66 -11.27 1.09
N GLU A 161 41.51 -10.31 0.70
CA GLU A 161 41.09 -8.99 0.23
C GLU A 161 40.17 -9.07 -1.00
N GLN A 162 40.55 -9.86 -2.01
CA GLN A 162 39.73 -10.11 -3.21
C GLN A 162 38.40 -10.80 -2.85
N TYR A 163 38.45 -11.75 -1.91
CA TYR A 163 37.26 -12.45 -1.47
C TYR A 163 36.29 -11.51 -0.73
N CYS A 164 36.81 -10.66 0.13
CA CYS A 164 36.04 -9.69 0.93
C CYS A 164 35.62 -8.45 0.15
N SER A 165 36.25 -8.13 -0.99
CA SER A 165 35.84 -7.02 -1.86
C SER A 165 34.43 -7.23 -2.48
N LYS A 166 33.96 -8.49 -2.51
CA LYS A 166 32.60 -8.84 -2.94
C LYS A 166 31.78 -9.21 -1.69
N PRO A 167 30.62 -8.59 -1.48
CA PRO A 167 29.73 -8.98 -0.39
C PRO A 167 29.39 -10.47 -0.45
N LYS A 168 29.63 -11.20 0.62
CA LYS A 168 29.28 -12.62 0.78
C LYS A 168 28.26 -12.76 1.90
N ALA A 169 27.14 -13.40 1.58
CA ALA A 169 26.08 -13.58 2.57
C ALA A 169 26.47 -14.61 3.67
N GLY A 170 27.34 -15.56 3.35
CA GLY A 170 27.80 -16.55 4.32
C GLY A 170 28.28 -17.85 3.70
N ILE A 171 28.36 -18.88 4.52
CA ILE A 171 28.76 -20.24 4.14
C ILE A 171 27.48 -21.07 3.94
N PRO A 172 27.33 -21.79 2.79
CA PRO A 172 26.18 -22.69 2.60
C PRO A 172 26.04 -23.71 3.76
N THR A 173 24.83 -24.19 3.99
CA THR A 173 24.50 -25.13 5.08
C THR A 173 24.47 -24.58 6.50
N LEU A 174 24.82 -23.34 6.72
CA LEU A 174 24.75 -22.71 8.04
C LEU A 174 23.56 -21.77 8.20
N ALA A 175 22.89 -21.78 9.33
CA ALA A 175 21.95 -20.77 9.77
C ALA A 175 22.54 -19.99 10.93
N PHE A 176 22.56 -18.67 10.85
CA PHE A 176 23.05 -17.81 11.92
C PHE A 176 22.06 -17.82 13.09
N LEU A 177 22.50 -18.29 14.27
CA LEU A 177 21.65 -18.42 15.45
C LEU A 177 21.28 -17.08 16.07
N GLY A 178 22.09 -16.04 15.89
CA GLY A 178 21.77 -14.71 16.38
C GLY A 178 20.47 -14.13 15.79
N ASP A 179 20.19 -14.38 14.51
CA ASP A 179 18.91 -13.98 13.89
C ASP A 179 17.73 -14.74 14.48
N ILE A 180 17.94 -16.01 14.87
CA ILE A 180 16.90 -16.86 15.43
C ILE A 180 16.60 -16.43 16.88
N ASP A 181 17.65 -16.14 17.66
CA ASP A 181 17.50 -15.67 19.03
C ASP A 181 16.77 -14.31 19.08
N ILE A 182 17.18 -13.35 18.24
CA ILE A 182 16.49 -12.06 18.11
C ILE A 182 15.02 -12.25 17.69
N ALA A 183 14.77 -13.08 16.67
CA ALA A 183 13.41 -13.36 16.23
C ALA A 183 12.56 -14.01 17.32
N LYS A 184 13.16 -14.89 18.13
CA LYS A 184 12.49 -15.54 19.26
C LYS A 184 12.10 -14.52 20.32
N ASP A 185 13.04 -13.68 20.73
CA ASP A 185 12.80 -12.66 21.76
C ASP A 185 11.72 -11.65 21.36
N LEU A 186 11.66 -11.29 20.07
CA LEU A 186 10.76 -10.25 19.59
C LEU A 186 9.40 -10.76 19.08
N LEU A 187 9.32 -11.99 18.57
CA LEU A 187 8.13 -12.48 17.90
C LEU A 187 7.39 -13.58 18.66
N GLU A 188 8.03 -14.33 19.55
CA GLU A 188 7.35 -15.41 20.27
C GLU A 188 6.24 -14.85 21.17
N GLY A 189 5.04 -15.41 21.08
CA GLY A 189 3.83 -14.92 21.75
C GLY A 189 3.13 -13.75 21.03
N SER A 190 3.74 -13.17 20.00
CA SER A 190 3.13 -12.03 19.26
C SER A 190 1.99 -12.46 18.34
N THR A 191 1.13 -11.50 18.02
CA THR A 191 0.08 -11.66 17.01
C THR A 191 0.58 -11.13 15.67
N LEU A 192 0.44 -11.95 14.63
CA LEU A 192 0.73 -11.60 13.25
C LEU A 192 -0.49 -11.85 12.35
N TYR A 193 -0.46 -11.27 11.15
CA TYR A 193 -1.47 -11.45 10.12
C TYR A 193 -0.81 -11.99 8.85
N MET A 194 -1.40 -13.02 8.25
CA MET A 194 -0.82 -13.68 7.09
C MET A 194 -0.85 -12.80 5.84
N ARG A 195 0.27 -12.74 5.13
CA ARG A 195 0.41 -12.08 3.80
C ARG A 195 0.68 -13.08 2.68
N THR A 196 0.58 -14.37 2.98
CA THR A 196 0.67 -15.46 2.02
C THR A 196 -0.57 -16.33 2.14
N ASP A 197 -0.96 -16.98 1.05
CA ASP A 197 -2.09 -17.91 0.97
C ASP A 197 -1.67 -19.37 1.21
N LYS A 198 -0.36 -19.65 1.39
CA LYS A 198 0.20 -20.98 1.61
C LYS A 198 1.18 -20.99 2.75
N VAL A 199 1.04 -21.99 3.60
CA VAL A 199 1.91 -22.26 4.76
C VAL A 199 2.29 -23.73 4.78
N ARG A 200 3.16 -24.12 5.70
CA ARG A 200 3.65 -25.49 5.81
C ARG A 200 3.18 -26.16 7.10
N ILE A 201 2.99 -27.48 6.98
CA ILE A 201 2.89 -28.40 8.10
C ILE A 201 3.99 -29.46 7.95
N ASP A 202 4.46 -30.01 9.07
CA ASP A 202 5.41 -31.13 9.01
C ASP A 202 4.72 -32.36 8.44
N ASP A 203 5.37 -33.03 7.49
CA ASP A 203 4.91 -34.30 6.89
C ASP A 203 6.10 -35.27 6.77
N PRO A 204 6.23 -36.22 7.71
CA PRO A 204 7.31 -37.20 7.71
C PRO A 204 7.34 -38.07 6.46
N ASN A 205 6.20 -38.24 5.79
CA ASN A 205 6.06 -39.09 4.60
C ASN A 205 6.47 -38.35 3.31
N SER A 206 6.59 -37.01 3.36
CA SER A 206 7.06 -36.23 2.24
C SER A 206 8.59 -36.28 2.13
N VAL A 207 9.11 -36.33 0.91
CA VAL A 207 10.55 -36.25 0.63
C VAL A 207 11.16 -34.95 1.16
N SER A 208 10.36 -33.85 1.13
CA SER A 208 10.76 -32.55 1.65
C SER A 208 10.61 -32.41 3.16
N GLY A 209 9.95 -33.37 3.83
CA GLY A 209 9.61 -33.32 5.25
C GLY A 209 8.44 -32.40 5.58
N PHE A 210 7.77 -31.83 4.58
CA PHE A 210 6.62 -30.93 4.79
C PHE A 210 5.60 -31.05 3.67
N LYS A 211 4.41 -30.56 3.95
CA LYS A 211 3.33 -30.32 2.99
C LYS A 211 2.90 -28.86 3.03
N GLU A 212 2.69 -28.25 1.87
CA GLU A 212 2.07 -26.92 1.79
C GLU A 212 0.55 -27.03 1.84
N VAL A 213 -0.06 -26.21 2.67
CA VAL A 213 -1.51 -26.17 2.87
C VAL A 213 -2.00 -24.72 2.71
N PRO A 214 -3.23 -24.51 2.24
CA PRO A 214 -3.79 -23.17 2.10
C PRO A 214 -4.09 -22.56 3.47
N ILE A 215 -3.90 -21.22 3.55
CA ILE A 215 -4.35 -20.38 4.66
C ILE A 215 -4.97 -19.11 4.08
N GLY A 216 -5.98 -18.55 4.73
CA GLY A 216 -6.57 -17.29 4.26
C GLY A 216 -5.61 -16.12 4.42
N MET A 217 -5.53 -15.26 3.40
CA MET A 217 -4.84 -13.97 3.51
C MET A 217 -5.42 -13.18 4.69
N ASN A 218 -4.54 -12.45 5.39
CA ASN A 218 -4.90 -11.66 6.57
C ASN A 218 -5.48 -12.49 7.74
N THR A 219 -5.28 -13.81 7.73
CA THR A 219 -5.64 -14.64 8.89
C THR A 219 -4.80 -14.22 10.09
N LYS A 220 -5.47 -13.94 11.22
CA LYS A 220 -4.82 -13.67 12.50
C LYS A 220 -4.21 -14.95 13.04
N VAL A 221 -2.94 -14.90 13.41
CA VAL A 221 -2.18 -16.02 13.96
C VAL A 221 -1.38 -15.59 15.18
N THR A 222 -1.10 -16.52 16.09
CA THR A 222 -0.24 -16.30 17.25
C THR A 222 1.03 -17.11 17.08
N VAL A 223 2.19 -16.46 17.19
CA VAL A 223 3.50 -17.13 17.13
C VAL A 223 3.70 -17.96 18.38
N THR A 224 3.95 -19.24 18.22
CA THR A 224 4.10 -20.19 19.35
C THR A 224 5.52 -20.67 19.56
N ALA A 225 6.35 -20.63 18.50
CA ALA A 225 7.76 -20.97 18.61
C ALA A 225 8.56 -20.39 17.43
N ILE A 226 9.83 -20.15 17.66
CA ILE A 226 10.80 -19.77 16.62
C ILE A 226 11.93 -20.81 16.62
N GLY A 227 12.38 -21.20 15.45
CA GLY A 227 13.46 -22.15 15.30
C GLY A 227 14.20 -22.01 13.99
N VAL A 228 15.13 -22.96 13.75
CA VAL A 228 15.91 -23.01 12.51
C VAL A 228 15.04 -23.54 11.37
N GLY A 229 15.05 -22.85 10.25
CA GLY A 229 14.27 -23.18 9.06
C GLY A 229 15.05 -23.95 8.02
N SER A 230 15.15 -23.37 6.82
CA SER A 230 15.90 -23.96 5.69
C SER A 230 17.09 -23.06 5.31
N ARG A 231 17.95 -23.59 4.47
CA ARG A 231 19.15 -22.87 3.99
C ARG A 231 18.85 -21.46 3.44
N SER A 232 17.82 -21.34 2.60
CA SER A 232 17.46 -20.04 1.99
C SER A 232 16.54 -19.18 2.86
N PHE A 233 15.91 -19.78 3.87
CA PHE A 233 14.98 -19.14 4.79
C PHE A 233 15.29 -19.65 6.21
N PRO A 234 16.32 -19.10 6.86
CA PRO A 234 16.88 -19.70 8.07
C PRO A 234 15.98 -19.67 9.29
N VAL A 235 15.04 -18.72 9.38
CA VAL A 235 14.16 -18.58 10.54
C VAL A 235 12.82 -19.27 10.27
N LYS A 236 12.49 -20.28 11.06
CA LYS A 236 11.21 -20.99 11.05
C LYS A 236 10.29 -20.37 12.09
N ILE A 237 9.21 -19.74 11.65
CA ILE A 237 8.17 -19.21 12.53
C ILE A 237 7.03 -20.23 12.62
N VAL A 238 6.80 -20.75 13.81
CA VAL A 238 5.67 -21.67 14.12
C VAL A 238 4.56 -20.86 14.75
N PHE A 239 3.32 -21.07 14.32
CA PHE A 239 2.17 -20.29 14.76
C PHE A 239 0.88 -21.10 14.71
N THR A 240 -0.12 -20.62 15.46
CA THR A 240 -1.46 -21.20 15.50
C THR A 240 -2.51 -20.20 15.02
N ASP A 241 -3.54 -20.70 14.33
CA ASP A 241 -4.71 -19.92 13.98
C ASP A 241 -5.74 -19.90 15.13
N SER A 242 -6.84 -19.15 14.95
CA SER A 242 -7.93 -19.06 15.94
C SER A 242 -8.67 -20.38 16.19
N LYS A 243 -8.46 -21.39 15.34
CA LYS A 243 -9.06 -22.73 15.47
C LYS A 243 -8.13 -23.71 16.18
N GLY A 244 -6.90 -23.26 16.53
CA GLY A 244 -5.89 -24.09 17.16
C GLY A 244 -5.06 -24.95 16.21
N ASN A 245 -5.19 -24.77 14.89
CA ASN A 245 -4.34 -25.47 13.93
C ASN A 245 -2.93 -24.87 13.95
N THR A 246 -1.92 -25.71 13.95
CA THR A 246 -0.51 -25.31 13.98
C THR A 246 0.12 -25.41 12.60
N TYR A 247 0.80 -24.34 12.21
CA TYR A 247 1.49 -24.21 10.94
C TYR A 247 2.89 -23.63 11.16
N TYR A 248 3.70 -23.61 10.10
CA TYR A 248 4.91 -22.85 10.10
C TYR A 248 5.21 -22.20 8.76
N GLN A 249 6.01 -21.13 8.80
CA GLN A 249 6.58 -20.47 7.63
C GLN A 249 8.06 -20.23 7.87
N PRO A 250 8.95 -20.80 7.03
CA PRO A 250 10.34 -20.40 7.05
C PRO A 250 10.50 -19.07 6.30
N VAL A 251 11.21 -18.11 6.88
CA VAL A 251 11.36 -16.76 6.34
C VAL A 251 12.81 -16.33 6.24
N ALA A 252 13.10 -15.44 5.27
CA ALA A 252 14.29 -14.64 5.24
C ALA A 252 14.06 -13.36 6.08
N ILE A 253 14.95 -13.09 7.00
CA ILE A 253 14.88 -11.96 7.92
C ILE A 253 16.13 -11.08 7.82
N SER A 254 17.30 -11.69 7.63
CA SER A 254 18.56 -10.98 7.35
C SER A 254 19.34 -11.68 6.24
N LYS A 255 20.36 -11.00 5.73
CA LYS A 255 21.29 -11.58 4.76
C LYS A 255 22.42 -12.39 5.40
N THR A 256 22.58 -12.33 6.73
CA THR A 256 23.62 -13.06 7.46
C THR A 256 23.37 -14.55 7.31
N ASN A 257 24.11 -15.17 6.42
CA ASN A 257 24.01 -16.58 6.09
C ASN A 257 22.61 -17.07 5.70
N CYS A 258 22.04 -16.45 4.67
CA CYS A 258 20.80 -16.92 4.03
C CYS A 258 21.03 -18.10 3.04
N GLY A 259 22.16 -18.78 3.11
CA GLY A 259 22.54 -19.86 2.20
C GLY A 259 22.93 -19.40 0.80
N MET A 260 23.11 -18.11 0.60
CA MET A 260 23.55 -17.49 -0.66
C MET A 260 24.94 -16.92 -0.48
N ILE A 261 25.80 -17.09 -1.50
CA ILE A 261 27.20 -16.66 -1.45
C ILE A 261 27.56 -15.60 -2.49
N ASP A 262 26.64 -15.21 -3.33
CA ASP A 262 26.84 -14.21 -4.38
C ASP A 262 26.02 -12.95 -4.16
N ASN A 263 26.32 -11.92 -4.95
CA ASN A 263 25.76 -10.59 -4.81
C ASN A 263 24.32 -10.45 -5.31
N ASP A 264 23.78 -11.49 -5.96
CA ASP A 264 22.47 -11.43 -6.62
C ASP A 264 21.32 -11.75 -5.68
N PHE A 265 21.61 -12.03 -4.39
CA PHE A 265 20.56 -12.26 -3.41
C PHE A 265 19.91 -10.96 -2.98
N ILE A 266 18.73 -10.71 -3.53
CA ILE A 266 17.85 -9.60 -3.11
C ILE A 266 16.76 -10.20 -2.23
N MET A 267 16.86 -9.95 -0.93
CA MET A 267 15.97 -10.55 0.07
C MET A 267 14.50 -10.13 -0.15
N GLU A 268 14.27 -8.88 -0.54
CA GLU A 268 12.97 -8.30 -0.80
C GLU A 268 12.20 -8.99 -1.93
N ASN A 269 12.93 -9.58 -2.89
CA ASN A 269 12.35 -10.32 -4.01
C ASN A 269 11.98 -11.77 -3.64
N LYS A 270 12.31 -12.24 -2.44
CA LYS A 270 11.95 -13.59 -2.00
C LYS A 270 10.49 -13.62 -1.53
N ASN A 271 9.74 -14.59 -2.04
CA ASN A 271 8.34 -14.81 -1.63
C ASN A 271 8.19 -15.10 -0.12
N LYS A 272 9.25 -15.58 0.53
CA LYS A 272 9.34 -15.84 1.97
C LYS A 272 10.17 -14.80 2.73
N TYR A 273 10.34 -13.62 2.21
CA TYR A 273 10.79 -12.46 2.98
C TYR A 273 9.75 -12.14 4.06
N PHE A 274 10.19 -11.82 5.28
CA PHE A 274 9.27 -11.63 6.41
C PHE A 274 8.11 -10.68 6.10
N PRO A 275 8.32 -9.46 5.52
CA PRO A 275 7.21 -8.58 5.15
C PRO A 275 6.28 -9.12 4.08
N ASN A 276 6.71 -10.11 3.28
CA ASN A 276 5.87 -10.76 2.27
C ASN A 276 5.09 -11.95 2.85
N SER A 277 5.47 -12.44 4.04
CA SER A 277 4.82 -13.56 4.71
C SER A 277 3.88 -13.13 5.83
N PHE A 278 4.21 -12.04 6.54
CA PHE A 278 3.51 -11.58 7.73
C PHE A 278 3.32 -10.05 7.75
N SER A 279 2.31 -9.60 8.47
CA SER A 279 2.08 -8.21 8.83
C SER A 279 1.80 -8.09 10.33
N PHE A 280 2.21 -6.97 10.94
CA PHE A 280 1.88 -6.61 12.31
C PHE A 280 0.46 -6.06 12.47
N SER A 281 -0.18 -5.64 11.37
CA SER A 281 -1.50 -5.02 11.39
C SER A 281 -2.51 -5.78 10.53
N ASP A 282 -3.77 -5.79 10.98
CA ASP A 282 -4.90 -6.27 10.20
C ASP A 282 -5.14 -5.35 9.00
N ALA A 283 -4.92 -5.87 7.79
CA ALA A 283 -5.11 -5.12 6.56
C ALA A 283 -6.58 -4.70 6.34
N ASN A 284 -7.54 -5.49 6.84
CA ASN A 284 -8.96 -5.14 6.74
C ASN A 284 -9.32 -4.04 7.72
N ALA A 285 -8.82 -4.11 8.96
CA ALA A 285 -9.03 -3.04 9.94
C ALA A 285 -8.46 -1.72 9.42
N LYS A 286 -7.25 -1.72 8.87
CA LYS A 286 -6.64 -0.51 8.27
C LYS A 286 -7.44 0.02 7.06
N LYS A 287 -7.94 -0.87 6.19
CA LYS A 287 -8.82 -0.47 5.08
C LYS A 287 -10.12 0.13 5.59
N SER A 288 -10.76 -0.49 6.60
CA SER A 288 -11.97 0.01 7.25
C SER A 288 -11.74 1.38 7.88
N GLU A 289 -10.64 1.55 8.63
CA GLU A 289 -10.25 2.82 9.25
C GLU A 289 -10.05 3.94 8.22
N ASN A 290 -9.34 3.68 7.13
CA ASN A 290 -9.14 4.64 6.05
C ASN A 290 -10.47 5.06 5.40
N LEU A 291 -11.36 4.10 5.13
CA LEU A 291 -12.68 4.40 4.58
C LEU A 291 -13.56 5.15 5.60
N MET A 292 -13.50 4.79 6.88
CA MET A 292 -14.19 5.50 7.94
C MET A 292 -13.69 6.94 8.10
N SER A 293 -12.41 7.21 7.94
CA SER A 293 -11.87 8.58 7.96
C SER A 293 -12.43 9.44 6.81
N GLN A 294 -12.68 8.82 5.65
CA GLN A 294 -13.19 9.51 4.46
C GLN A 294 -14.71 9.65 4.45
N TYR A 295 -15.43 8.62 4.86
CA TYR A 295 -16.89 8.50 4.69
C TYR A 295 -17.66 8.38 6.00
N GLY A 296 -17.02 8.04 7.10
CA GLY A 296 -17.66 7.84 8.40
C GLY A 296 -18.40 9.07 8.89
N ASN A 297 -19.53 8.84 9.56
CA ASN A 297 -20.45 9.86 10.07
C ASN A 297 -21.01 10.83 9.02
N LYS A 298 -20.76 10.59 7.72
CA LYS A 298 -21.37 11.40 6.66
C LYS A 298 -22.80 10.96 6.41
N PRO A 299 -23.72 11.92 6.22
CA PRO A 299 -25.07 11.61 5.77
C PRO A 299 -25.03 11.13 4.31
N VAL A 300 -25.79 10.09 4.02
CA VAL A 300 -25.96 9.52 2.68
C VAL A 300 -27.45 9.23 2.43
N TYR A 301 -27.84 9.16 1.16
CA TYR A 301 -29.19 8.83 0.75
C TYR A 301 -29.19 7.83 -0.41
N LEU A 302 -30.27 7.03 -0.53
CA LEU A 302 -30.44 6.10 -1.64
C LEU A 302 -30.79 6.87 -2.92
N LYS A 303 -30.08 6.60 -4.02
CA LYS A 303 -30.34 7.18 -5.34
C LYS A 303 -31.54 6.54 -6.05
N ALA A 304 -31.85 5.31 -5.72
CA ALA A 304 -32.97 4.52 -6.23
C ALA A 304 -33.60 3.72 -5.09
N GLU A 305 -34.75 3.12 -5.34
CA GLU A 305 -35.33 2.13 -4.43
C GLU A 305 -34.38 0.93 -4.34
N THR A 306 -33.99 0.55 -3.12
CA THR A 306 -32.91 -0.42 -2.86
C THR A 306 -33.28 -1.33 -1.70
N GLU A 307 -32.94 -2.61 -1.83
CA GLU A 307 -33.04 -3.58 -0.73
C GLU A 307 -31.79 -3.53 0.15
N LEU A 308 -31.99 -3.33 1.44
CA LEU A 308 -30.95 -3.34 2.46
C LEU A 308 -31.24 -4.40 3.52
N ASP A 309 -30.18 -4.98 4.09
CA ASP A 309 -30.29 -5.94 5.19
C ASP A 309 -30.54 -5.22 6.51
N ASN A 310 -31.57 -5.61 7.23
CA ASN A 310 -31.85 -5.21 8.61
C ASN A 310 -31.91 -6.50 9.45
N ASP A 311 -30.83 -6.80 10.17
CA ASP A 311 -30.68 -7.96 11.03
C ASP A 311 -31.07 -9.31 10.36
N GLY A 312 -30.59 -9.52 9.14
CA GLY A 312 -30.82 -10.73 8.35
C GLY A 312 -32.12 -10.72 7.54
N THR A 313 -32.89 -9.63 7.58
CA THR A 313 -34.10 -9.47 6.77
C THR A 313 -33.85 -8.41 5.69
N SER A 314 -34.06 -8.78 4.42
CA SER A 314 -34.01 -7.82 3.31
C SER A 314 -35.23 -6.90 3.35
N ILE A 315 -35.00 -5.61 3.46
CA ILE A 315 -36.05 -4.58 3.49
C ILE A 315 -35.87 -3.65 2.31
N LYS A 316 -36.93 -3.52 1.51
CA LYS A 316 -37.00 -2.61 0.38
C LYS A 316 -37.26 -1.19 0.84
N LEU A 317 -36.33 -0.29 0.62
CA LEU A 317 -36.38 1.10 1.06
C LEU A 317 -36.52 2.03 -0.14
N PRO A 318 -37.36 3.07 -0.02
CA PRO A 318 -37.64 3.98 -1.12
C PRO A 318 -36.42 4.86 -1.44
N ARG A 319 -36.38 5.36 -2.66
CA ARG A 319 -35.45 6.40 -3.13
C ARG A 319 -35.44 7.57 -2.14
N TYR A 320 -34.25 8.14 -1.90
CA TYR A 320 -34.00 9.23 -0.97
C TYR A 320 -34.17 8.89 0.52
N SER A 321 -34.31 7.62 0.87
CA SER A 321 -34.13 7.21 2.27
C SER A 321 -32.76 7.68 2.79
N GLN A 322 -32.76 8.33 3.95
CA GLN A 322 -31.60 9.03 4.50
C GLN A 322 -30.95 8.21 5.60
N PHE A 323 -29.63 8.15 5.61
CA PHE A 323 -28.83 7.41 6.60
C PHE A 323 -27.59 8.21 7.00
N THR A 324 -26.94 7.74 8.08
CA THR A 324 -25.59 8.12 8.47
C THR A 324 -24.73 6.87 8.47
N ILE A 325 -23.54 6.91 7.84
CA ILE A 325 -22.58 5.81 7.88
C ILE A 325 -22.00 5.71 9.28
N LYS A 326 -22.26 4.61 9.98
CA LYS A 326 -21.76 4.36 11.35
C LYS A 326 -20.51 3.52 11.36
N ASP A 327 -20.39 2.59 10.44
CA ASP A 327 -19.21 1.74 10.32
C ASP A 327 -19.02 1.25 8.89
N ILE A 328 -17.78 0.88 8.56
CA ILE A 328 -17.39 0.29 7.27
C ILE A 328 -16.53 -0.92 7.55
N ILE A 329 -17.05 -2.12 7.29
CA ILE A 329 -16.40 -3.39 7.61
C ILE A 329 -15.84 -3.99 6.34
N SER A 330 -14.51 -4.11 6.26
CA SER A 330 -13.82 -4.79 5.16
C SER A 330 -13.74 -6.30 5.41
N ALA A 331 -13.74 -7.10 4.34
CA ALA A 331 -13.61 -8.55 4.40
C ALA A 331 -12.41 -9.05 3.58
N ASN A 332 -11.89 -10.23 3.94
CA ASN A 332 -10.77 -10.86 3.25
C ASN A 332 -11.13 -11.28 1.83
N GLY A 333 -10.17 -11.10 0.91
CA GLY A 333 -10.26 -11.67 -0.45
C GLY A 333 -11.35 -11.07 -1.33
N THR A 334 -11.92 -9.91 -0.93
CA THR A 334 -12.98 -9.25 -1.69
C THR A 334 -12.76 -7.73 -1.73
N PRO A 335 -13.08 -7.06 -2.84
CA PRO A 335 -13.11 -5.61 -2.91
C PRO A 335 -14.28 -5.00 -2.13
N TYR A 336 -15.31 -5.82 -1.83
CA TYR A 336 -16.51 -5.35 -1.15
C TYR A 336 -16.27 -5.02 0.32
N VAL A 337 -17.08 -4.08 0.79
CA VAL A 337 -17.21 -3.74 2.20
C VAL A 337 -18.69 -3.80 2.60
N THR A 338 -18.94 -4.00 3.88
CA THR A 338 -20.28 -3.86 4.46
C THR A 338 -20.38 -2.50 5.14
N LEU A 339 -21.26 -1.64 4.64
CA LEU A 339 -21.63 -0.39 5.32
C LEU A 339 -22.63 -0.69 6.42
N VAL A 340 -22.42 -0.12 7.58
CA VAL A 340 -23.40 -0.08 8.67
C VAL A 340 -24.04 1.32 8.66
N LEU A 341 -25.33 1.39 8.38
CA LEU A 341 -26.09 2.60 8.12
C LEU A 341 -27.13 2.80 9.22
N ALA A 342 -27.13 3.94 9.88
CA ALA A 342 -28.17 4.30 10.84
C ALA A 342 -29.22 5.23 10.19
N ALA A 343 -30.48 4.86 10.27
CA ALA A 343 -31.62 5.72 9.91
C ALA A 343 -32.02 6.65 11.07
N ALA A 344 -32.79 7.68 10.79
CA ALA A 344 -33.23 8.64 11.76
C ALA A 344 -34.14 8.04 12.85
N ASP A 345 -34.85 6.95 12.56
CA ASP A 345 -35.69 6.18 13.48
C ASP A 345 -34.91 5.26 14.43
N GLY A 346 -33.57 5.29 14.35
CA GLY A 346 -32.67 4.46 15.15
C GLY A 346 -32.42 3.05 14.61
N LYS A 347 -33.09 2.66 13.52
CA LYS A 347 -32.84 1.37 12.89
C LYS A 347 -31.49 1.35 12.19
N THR A 348 -30.86 0.17 12.16
CA THR A 348 -29.58 -0.06 11.52
C THR A 348 -29.76 -0.95 10.30
N TYR A 349 -29.13 -0.59 9.19
CA TYR A 349 -29.17 -1.34 7.95
C TYR A 349 -27.75 -1.67 7.50
N LYS A 350 -27.59 -2.74 6.77
CA LYS A 350 -26.32 -3.14 6.17
C LYS A 350 -26.42 -3.13 4.64
N ALA A 351 -25.41 -2.60 3.99
CA ALA A 351 -25.30 -2.59 2.55
C ALA A 351 -23.93 -3.13 2.12
N LYS A 352 -23.92 -4.11 1.21
CA LYS A 352 -22.67 -4.59 0.59
C LYS A 352 -22.37 -3.74 -0.63
N THR A 353 -21.19 -3.11 -0.67
CA THR A 353 -20.80 -2.20 -1.75
C THR A 353 -19.28 -2.21 -1.96
N THR A 354 -18.82 -1.60 -3.04
CA THR A 354 -17.38 -1.34 -3.29
C THR A 354 -17.14 0.15 -3.57
N PHE A 355 -15.98 0.65 -3.14
CA PHE A 355 -15.53 2.01 -3.42
C PHE A 355 -14.57 2.07 -4.62
N THR A 356 -14.13 0.93 -5.14
CA THR A 356 -13.12 0.85 -6.18
C THR A 356 -13.78 0.57 -7.53
N HIS A 357 -13.73 1.54 -8.43
CA HIS A 357 -14.03 1.31 -9.86
C HIS A 357 -12.79 0.72 -10.51
N THR A 358 -12.77 -0.57 -10.78
CA THR A 358 -11.75 -1.17 -11.64
C THR A 358 -12.41 -1.49 -12.98
N SER A 359 -11.95 -0.85 -14.03
CA SER A 359 -12.44 -1.05 -15.41
C SER A 359 -12.29 -2.49 -15.92
N VAL A 360 -11.51 -3.32 -15.24
CA VAL A 360 -11.27 -4.73 -15.57
C VAL A 360 -12.29 -5.66 -14.91
N VAL A 361 -12.93 -5.23 -13.80
CA VAL A 361 -13.83 -6.08 -13.00
C VAL A 361 -15.28 -5.94 -13.46
N SER A 362 -15.64 -4.84 -14.10
CA SER A 362 -17.02 -4.59 -14.56
C SER A 362 -17.52 -5.57 -15.62
N SER A 363 -16.62 -6.29 -16.32
CA SER A 363 -17.02 -7.30 -17.32
C SER A 363 -17.19 -8.72 -16.77
N LEU A 364 -16.74 -8.96 -15.52
CA LEU A 364 -16.75 -10.29 -14.90
C LEU A 364 -17.78 -10.44 -13.77
N LEU A 365 -18.36 -9.34 -13.30
CA LEU A 365 -19.26 -9.33 -12.16
C LEU A 365 -20.56 -8.61 -12.53
N GLU A 366 -21.52 -9.36 -13.05
CA GLU A 366 -22.83 -8.86 -13.54
C GLU A 366 -23.71 -8.16 -12.49
N ASN A 367 -23.27 -8.02 -11.22
CA ASN A 367 -24.05 -7.42 -10.13
C ASN A 367 -23.20 -6.61 -9.15
N GLU A 368 -22.20 -5.86 -9.63
CA GLU A 368 -21.42 -5.00 -8.71
C GLU A 368 -22.17 -3.71 -8.37
N ALA A 369 -22.52 -3.59 -7.11
CA ALA A 369 -23.09 -2.38 -6.56
C ALA A 369 -21.98 -1.45 -6.09
N PHE A 370 -21.60 -0.45 -6.89
CA PHE A 370 -20.67 0.59 -6.47
C PHE A 370 -21.36 1.55 -5.51
N PHE A 371 -20.58 2.03 -4.51
CA PHE A 371 -21.07 3.01 -3.54
C PHE A 371 -21.74 4.21 -4.23
N THR A 372 -21.10 4.75 -5.25
CA THR A 372 -21.57 5.92 -6.00
C THR A 372 -22.86 5.66 -6.81
N ASP A 373 -23.17 4.41 -7.11
CA ASP A 373 -24.39 4.06 -7.85
C ASP A 373 -25.59 3.94 -6.91
N ILE A 374 -25.34 3.41 -5.71
CA ILE A 374 -26.39 3.21 -4.69
C ILE A 374 -26.64 4.50 -3.92
N PHE A 375 -25.57 5.18 -3.50
CA PHE A 375 -25.65 6.27 -2.53
C PHE A 375 -25.24 7.62 -3.13
N GLY A 376 -25.96 8.66 -2.73
CA GLY A 376 -25.55 10.06 -2.80
C GLY A 376 -25.06 10.53 -1.45
N ILE A 377 -24.02 11.37 -1.41
CA ILE A 377 -23.50 11.96 -0.18
C ILE A 377 -24.24 13.27 0.11
N GLY A 378 -24.68 13.45 1.33
CA GLY A 378 -25.32 14.66 1.81
C GLY A 378 -26.66 14.40 2.47
N ASN A 379 -27.19 15.45 3.12
CA ASN A 379 -28.51 15.43 3.71
C ASN A 379 -29.49 16.20 2.79
N LEU A 380 -30.25 15.48 1.99
CA LEU A 380 -31.22 16.10 1.06
C LEU A 380 -32.34 16.83 1.78
N ARG A 381 -32.81 16.31 2.92
CA ARG A 381 -33.88 16.99 3.71
C ARG A 381 -33.39 18.31 4.25
N ALA A 382 -32.14 18.40 4.71
CA ALA A 382 -31.56 19.67 5.12
C ALA A 382 -31.33 20.64 3.95
N LYS A 383 -31.04 20.12 2.75
CA LYS A 383 -30.90 20.93 1.54
C LYS A 383 -32.24 21.52 1.06
N TYR A 384 -33.33 20.79 1.29
CA TYR A 384 -34.69 21.18 0.87
C TYR A 384 -35.67 21.19 2.07
N PRO A 385 -35.49 22.10 3.02
CA PRO A 385 -36.23 22.09 4.29
C PRO A 385 -37.70 22.39 4.14
N ASN A 386 -38.11 23.00 3.02
CA ASN A 386 -39.51 23.41 2.78
C ASN A 386 -40.34 22.29 2.12
N ILE A 387 -39.72 21.14 1.75
CA ILE A 387 -40.45 20.02 1.18
C ILE A 387 -41.07 19.20 2.30
N THR A 388 -42.40 19.08 2.29
CA THR A 388 -43.13 18.31 3.30
C THR A 388 -42.95 16.81 3.13
N ASP A 389 -43.19 16.03 4.19
CA ASP A 389 -43.08 14.56 4.11
C ASP A 389 -44.01 13.94 3.09
N GLU A 390 -45.20 14.50 2.89
CA GLU A 390 -46.14 14.08 1.87
C GLU A 390 -45.57 14.25 0.45
N VAL A 391 -44.92 15.39 0.19
CA VAL A 391 -44.28 15.69 -1.07
C VAL A 391 -43.06 14.80 -1.26
N TRP A 392 -42.25 14.55 -0.21
CA TRP A 392 -41.13 13.57 -0.25
C TRP A 392 -41.63 12.17 -0.59
N GLY A 393 -42.78 11.74 -0.06
CA GLY A 393 -43.44 10.49 -0.43
C GLY A 393 -43.77 10.40 -1.92
N THR A 394 -44.26 11.49 -2.53
CA THR A 394 -44.52 11.59 -3.96
C THR A 394 -43.21 11.53 -4.80
N ILE A 395 -42.24 12.33 -4.37
CA ILE A 395 -40.88 12.37 -5.01
C ILE A 395 -40.21 10.99 -5.00
N SER A 396 -40.27 10.29 -3.88
CA SER A 396 -39.58 8.98 -3.73
C SER A 396 -40.17 7.90 -4.67
N ARG A 397 -41.45 8.04 -5.05
CA ARG A 397 -42.12 7.17 -6.04
C ARG A 397 -41.86 7.59 -7.47
N GLY A 398 -41.13 8.71 -7.71
CA GLY A 398 -40.95 9.24 -9.08
C GLY A 398 -42.22 9.84 -9.67
N GLU A 399 -43.13 10.32 -8.83
CA GLU A 399 -44.40 10.91 -9.24
C GLU A 399 -44.36 12.45 -9.09
N VAL A 400 -45.21 13.12 -9.83
CA VAL A 400 -45.46 14.56 -9.74
C VAL A 400 -46.94 14.84 -9.60
N ARG A 401 -47.31 15.92 -8.89
CA ARG A 401 -48.69 16.39 -8.72
C ARG A 401 -48.73 17.89 -8.87
N LYS A 402 -49.95 18.40 -9.19
CA LYS A 402 -50.20 19.83 -9.26
C LYS A 402 -49.80 20.52 -7.96
N GLY A 403 -49.24 21.71 -8.11
CA GLY A 403 -48.76 22.54 -6.98
C GLY A 403 -47.30 22.30 -6.58
N MET A 404 -46.67 21.20 -7.02
CA MET A 404 -45.24 20.99 -6.84
C MET A 404 -44.43 22.07 -7.55
N ASN A 405 -43.30 22.47 -6.94
CA ASN A 405 -42.38 23.42 -7.58
C ASN A 405 -41.38 22.73 -8.52
N THR A 406 -40.59 23.54 -9.20
CA THR A 406 -39.58 23.03 -10.16
C THR A 406 -38.55 22.13 -9.52
N ASP A 407 -38.06 22.44 -8.28
CA ASP A 407 -37.08 21.61 -7.59
C ASP A 407 -37.68 20.25 -7.17
N GLU A 408 -38.93 20.26 -6.67
CA GLU A 408 -39.68 19.05 -6.33
C GLU A 408 -39.89 18.14 -7.54
N CYS A 409 -40.26 18.73 -8.69
CA CYS A 409 -40.44 17.99 -9.94
C CYS A 409 -39.09 17.43 -10.44
N ARG A 410 -38.01 18.20 -10.36
CA ARG A 410 -36.65 17.75 -10.73
C ARG A 410 -36.14 16.64 -9.82
N LEU A 411 -36.36 16.75 -8.52
CA LEU A 411 -36.04 15.66 -7.58
C LEU A 411 -36.83 14.39 -7.91
N SER A 412 -38.09 14.51 -8.34
CA SER A 412 -38.92 13.37 -8.68
C SER A 412 -38.51 12.70 -9.97
N LEU A 413 -38.42 13.44 -11.06
CA LEU A 413 -38.29 12.92 -12.44
C LEU A 413 -36.88 13.03 -13.00
N GLY A 414 -35.94 13.73 -12.32
CA GLY A 414 -34.64 14.11 -12.85
C GLY A 414 -34.72 15.38 -13.72
N ASP A 415 -33.65 15.67 -14.47
CA ASP A 415 -33.62 16.81 -15.36
C ASP A 415 -34.48 16.56 -16.62
N PRO A 416 -35.28 17.57 -17.08
CA PRO A 416 -36.03 17.46 -18.32
C PRO A 416 -35.11 17.43 -19.55
N ILE A 417 -35.55 16.78 -20.61
CA ILE A 417 -34.81 16.74 -21.88
C ILE A 417 -34.73 18.15 -22.50
N ARG A 418 -35.79 18.93 -22.34
CA ARG A 418 -35.90 20.30 -22.85
C ARG A 418 -36.79 21.15 -21.95
N ILE A 419 -36.42 22.40 -21.80
CA ILE A 419 -37.23 23.44 -21.17
C ILE A 419 -37.57 24.49 -22.20
N SER A 420 -38.84 24.86 -22.31
CA SER A 420 -39.32 25.99 -23.11
C SER A 420 -39.82 27.06 -22.13
N VAL A 421 -39.33 28.28 -22.27
CA VAL A 421 -39.78 29.42 -21.45
C VAL A 421 -40.57 30.34 -22.35
N VAL A 422 -41.80 30.71 -21.94
CA VAL A 422 -42.67 31.62 -22.66
C VAL A 422 -42.69 33.00 -22.00
N PRO A 423 -43.05 34.07 -22.77
CA PRO A 423 -43.20 35.41 -22.20
C PRO A 423 -44.11 35.38 -20.95
N GLY A 424 -43.65 36.03 -19.86
CA GLY A 424 -44.33 35.98 -18.55
C GLY A 424 -43.70 35.01 -17.56
N GLY A 425 -42.59 34.29 -17.94
CA GLY A 425 -41.82 33.45 -17.02
C GLY A 425 -42.44 32.08 -16.74
N ASN A 426 -43.43 31.68 -17.50
CA ASN A 426 -43.98 30.33 -17.43
C ASN A 426 -43.08 29.36 -18.21
N GLU A 427 -42.94 28.13 -17.71
CA GLU A 427 -42.07 27.11 -18.25
C GLU A 427 -42.85 25.85 -18.65
N THR A 428 -42.45 25.24 -19.76
CA THR A 428 -42.88 23.89 -20.14
C THR A 428 -41.69 22.96 -20.20
N TRP A 429 -41.70 21.92 -19.36
CA TRP A 429 -40.65 20.91 -19.26
C TRP A 429 -41.04 19.63 -19.98
N PHE A 430 -40.17 19.16 -20.85
CA PHE A 430 -40.40 17.98 -21.68
C PHE A 430 -39.58 16.81 -21.16
N TYR A 431 -40.24 15.71 -20.89
CA TYR A 431 -39.69 14.39 -20.57
C TYR A 431 -40.10 13.38 -21.63
N ASN A 432 -39.48 12.18 -21.66
CA ASN A 432 -39.81 11.16 -22.70
C ASN A 432 -41.29 10.81 -22.80
N ARG A 433 -42.04 10.85 -21.71
CA ARG A 433 -43.43 10.39 -21.63
C ARG A 433 -44.37 11.39 -20.94
N LYS A 434 -43.90 12.54 -20.62
CA LYS A 434 -44.67 13.55 -19.87
C LYS A 434 -44.23 14.95 -20.29
N THR A 435 -45.15 15.86 -20.25
CA THR A 435 -44.87 17.30 -20.33
C THR A 435 -45.47 17.97 -19.12
N LEU A 436 -44.70 18.86 -18.51
CA LEU A 436 -45.08 19.60 -17.30
C LEU A 436 -45.13 21.08 -17.61
N ASP A 437 -46.28 21.72 -17.38
CA ASP A 437 -46.49 23.17 -17.53
C ASP A 437 -46.46 23.84 -16.17
N PHE A 438 -45.58 24.82 -16.04
CA PHE A 438 -45.41 25.60 -14.80
C PHE A 438 -45.87 27.04 -14.99
N THR A 439 -46.65 27.53 -14.00
CA THR A 439 -47.00 28.94 -13.84
C THR A 439 -46.43 29.43 -12.50
N ASN A 440 -45.66 30.53 -12.53
CA ASN A 440 -44.97 31.05 -11.34
C ASN A 440 -44.18 29.99 -10.54
N LYS A 441 -43.47 29.12 -11.30
CA LYS A 441 -42.67 27.99 -10.79
C LYS A 441 -43.49 26.90 -10.04
N LYS A 442 -44.80 26.88 -10.20
CA LYS A 442 -45.72 25.85 -9.68
C LYS A 442 -46.29 25.02 -10.81
N LEU A 443 -46.30 23.70 -10.65
CA LEU A 443 -46.84 22.76 -11.64
C LEU A 443 -48.36 22.91 -11.71
N GLU A 444 -48.85 23.31 -12.89
CA GLU A 444 -50.28 23.50 -13.18
C GLU A 444 -50.87 22.33 -13.93
N ARG A 445 -50.13 21.79 -14.91
CA ARG A 445 -50.64 20.76 -15.80
C ARG A 445 -49.58 19.66 -16.11
N ILE A 446 -50.05 18.43 -16.15
CA ILE A 446 -49.30 17.24 -16.53
C ILE A 446 -49.97 16.67 -17.78
N ILE A 447 -49.21 16.52 -18.87
CA ILE A 447 -49.67 16.03 -20.16
C ILE A 447 -48.89 14.77 -20.52
#